data_9899bf4d216cc5c9567922639f897abd
#
_entry.id   9899bf4d216cc5c9567922639f897abd
#
_cell.length_a   1.000
_cell.length_b   1.000
_cell.length_c   1.000
_cell.angle_alpha   90.00
_cell.angle_beta   90.00
_cell.angle_gamma   90.00
#
_symmetry.space_group_name_H-M   'P 1'
#
loop_
_entity.id
_entity.type
_entity.pdbx_description
1 polymer ?
#
loop_
_entity_poly.entity_id
_entity_poly.type
_entity_poly.pdbx_seq_one_letter_code
_entity_poly.pdbx_strand_id
1 'polypeptide(L)'
;MTDDILKKYLKEIPAFLALLRAVEAGFYREIELPDPMLDLGCGDGRFGTLALQHPIRAGIDNEWRVVQEANKRTAYLTVAQGQGARLPFANEYFASAVSNSVLEHIPDIDPALRDLSRVLQSGATFAFCVPSEHFLSFLSVSRVLRRIGLSALARRYETFFNYISRHHHCDSPETWQHRLDIAGFDVERYWYYFSPRALQALEWGHYLGVPALLAKAITRRWIVAPSDANLWLTDKIVRRYFELPLPT
;
A
#
# COMPACT_ATOMS: atom_id res chain seq x y z
N MET A 1 -23.40 12.82 -3.38
CA MET A 1 -22.98 11.84 -2.35
C MET A 1 -21.47 11.74 -2.46
N THR A 2 -20.75 12.26 -1.47
CA THR A 2 -19.30 12.14 -1.42
C THR A 2 -18.95 10.65 -1.39
N ASP A 3 -18.10 10.23 -2.31
CA ASP A 3 -17.64 8.86 -2.46
C ASP A 3 -16.80 8.49 -1.22
N ASP A 4 -17.42 7.84 -0.22
CA ASP A 4 -16.78 7.51 1.06
C ASP A 4 -15.84 6.31 0.88
N ILE A 5 -14.61 6.60 0.49
CA ILE A 5 -13.57 5.61 0.20
C ILE A 5 -13.25 4.73 1.42
N LEU A 6 -13.23 5.30 2.64
CA LEU A 6 -13.02 4.52 3.86
C LEU A 6 -14.10 3.46 4.03
N LYS A 7 -15.35 3.84 3.83
CA LYS A 7 -16.48 2.92 3.98
C LYS A 7 -16.47 1.82 2.93
N LYS A 8 -16.02 2.12 1.71
CA LYS A 8 -15.82 1.10 0.66
C LYS A 8 -14.80 0.06 1.09
N TYR A 9 -13.64 0.50 1.59
CA TYR A 9 -12.61 -0.42 2.07
C TYR A 9 -13.05 -1.21 3.31
N LEU A 10 -13.76 -0.61 4.26
CA LEU A 10 -14.27 -1.29 5.45
C LEU A 10 -15.22 -2.46 5.12
N LYS A 11 -15.90 -2.40 3.97
CA LYS A 11 -16.76 -3.50 3.50
C LYS A 11 -15.98 -4.70 2.93
N GLU A 12 -14.73 -4.50 2.56
CA GLU A 12 -13.93 -5.51 1.87
C GLU A 12 -12.75 -6.07 2.67
N ILE A 13 -12.14 -5.28 3.56
CA ILE A 13 -10.91 -5.65 4.27
C ILE A 13 -10.95 -5.23 5.75
N PRO A 14 -10.08 -5.81 6.60
CA PRO A 14 -9.97 -5.44 8.01
C PRO A 14 -9.76 -3.94 8.21
N ALA A 15 -10.32 -3.40 9.26
CA ALA A 15 -10.42 -1.97 9.54
C ALA A 15 -9.06 -1.23 9.49
N PHE A 16 -8.00 -1.85 10.00
CA PHE A 16 -6.65 -1.25 10.02
C PHE A 16 -6.05 -1.13 8.60
N LEU A 17 -6.28 -2.14 7.74
CA LEU A 17 -5.90 -2.07 6.33
C LEU A 17 -6.80 -1.11 5.56
N ALA A 18 -8.10 -1.08 5.88
CA ALA A 18 -9.05 -0.15 5.28
C ALA A 18 -8.66 1.30 5.54
N LEU A 19 -8.22 1.62 6.77
CA LEU A 19 -7.71 2.95 7.12
C LEU A 19 -6.50 3.32 6.25
N LEU A 20 -5.48 2.47 6.20
CA LEU A 20 -4.28 2.71 5.41
C LEU A 20 -4.62 2.93 3.93
N ARG A 21 -5.35 2.00 3.33
CA ARG A 21 -5.73 2.06 1.90
C ARG A 21 -6.62 3.25 1.57
N ALA A 22 -7.49 3.67 2.47
CA ALA A 22 -8.33 4.85 2.25
C ALA A 22 -7.51 6.15 2.27
N VAL A 23 -6.53 6.26 3.17
CA VAL A 23 -5.62 7.42 3.20
C VAL A 23 -4.77 7.45 1.92
N GLU A 24 -4.16 6.34 1.54
CA GLU A 24 -3.37 6.23 0.31
C GLU A 24 -4.21 6.59 -0.92
N ALA A 25 -5.41 6.04 -1.05
CA ALA A 25 -6.32 6.33 -2.17
C ALA A 25 -6.65 7.82 -2.30
N GLY A 26 -6.67 8.55 -1.19
CA GLY A 26 -6.87 10.00 -1.20
C GLY A 26 -5.79 10.72 -2.02
N PHE A 27 -4.54 10.33 -1.86
CA PHE A 27 -3.41 10.95 -2.59
C PHE A 27 -3.40 10.61 -4.06
N TYR A 28 -3.64 9.35 -4.42
CA TYR A 28 -3.66 8.94 -5.83
C TYR A 28 -4.72 9.67 -6.65
N ARG A 29 -5.80 10.14 -6.01
CA ARG A 29 -6.85 10.94 -6.68
C ARG A 29 -6.41 12.36 -7.03
N GLU A 30 -5.34 12.85 -6.40
CA GLU A 30 -4.79 14.19 -6.62
C GLU A 30 -3.62 14.18 -7.61
N ILE A 31 -3.19 13.00 -8.07
CA ILE A 31 -2.10 12.83 -9.01
C ILE A 31 -2.67 12.55 -10.41
N GLU A 32 -2.15 13.26 -11.40
CA GLU A 32 -2.47 12.99 -12.80
C GLU A 32 -1.73 11.73 -13.26
N LEU A 33 -2.49 10.71 -13.69
CA LEU A 33 -1.99 9.41 -14.12
C LEU A 33 -2.52 9.12 -15.54
N PRO A 34 -1.83 9.60 -16.58
CA PRO A 34 -2.28 9.43 -17.96
C PRO A 34 -2.20 7.96 -18.41
N ASP A 35 -3.11 7.61 -19.35
CA ASP A 35 -3.10 6.32 -20.03
C ASP A 35 -2.03 6.27 -21.14
N PRO A 36 -1.43 5.08 -21.36
CA PRO A 36 -1.63 3.79 -20.70
C PRO A 36 -0.93 3.70 -19.34
N MET A 37 -1.66 3.22 -18.29
CA MET A 37 -1.19 3.13 -16.91
C MET A 37 -0.83 1.69 -16.55
N LEU A 38 0.30 1.51 -15.83
CA LEU A 38 0.75 0.26 -15.21
C LEU A 38 0.48 0.27 -13.71
N ASP A 39 -0.08 -0.81 -13.16
CA ASP A 39 -0.14 -1.09 -11.72
C ASP A 39 0.88 -2.19 -11.38
N LEU A 40 2.02 -1.79 -10.80
CA LEU A 40 3.09 -2.69 -10.41
C LEU A 40 2.85 -3.21 -8.99
N GLY A 41 2.58 -4.51 -8.86
CA GLY A 41 2.15 -5.15 -7.63
C GLY A 41 0.65 -4.96 -7.40
N CYS A 42 -0.16 -5.23 -8.42
CA CYS A 42 -1.61 -4.98 -8.40
C CYS A 42 -2.37 -5.80 -7.34
N GLY A 43 -1.74 -6.83 -6.77
CA GLY A 43 -2.36 -7.72 -5.80
C GLY A 43 -3.67 -8.32 -6.31
N ASP A 44 -4.70 -8.29 -5.49
CA ASP A 44 -6.05 -8.74 -5.87
C ASP A 44 -6.88 -7.69 -6.63
N GLY A 45 -6.24 -6.63 -7.08
CA GLY A 45 -6.85 -5.55 -7.88
C GLY A 45 -7.78 -4.63 -7.09
N ARG A 46 -7.89 -4.80 -5.78
CA ARG A 46 -8.81 -4.02 -4.96
C ARG A 46 -8.41 -2.55 -4.89
N PHE A 47 -7.12 -2.29 -4.71
CA PHE A 47 -6.62 -0.92 -4.65
C PHE A 47 -6.91 -0.18 -5.96
N GLY A 48 -6.48 -0.74 -7.09
CA GLY A 48 -6.74 -0.15 -8.40
C GLY A 48 -8.23 0.10 -8.67
N THR A 49 -9.11 -0.85 -8.26
CA THR A 49 -10.56 -0.72 -8.45
C THR A 49 -11.18 0.41 -7.61
N LEU A 50 -10.71 0.62 -6.38
CA LEU A 50 -11.33 1.56 -5.45
C LEU A 50 -10.66 2.95 -5.44
N ALA A 51 -9.36 3.00 -5.67
CA ALA A 51 -8.56 4.22 -5.58
C ALA A 51 -8.41 4.96 -6.91
N LEU A 52 -8.20 4.21 -8.01
CA LEU A 52 -7.92 4.81 -9.31
C LEU A 52 -9.21 5.08 -10.08
N GLN A 53 -9.26 6.20 -10.80
CA GLN A 53 -10.50 6.68 -11.44
C GLN A 53 -10.62 6.23 -12.90
N HIS A 54 -9.56 5.68 -13.50
CA HIS A 54 -9.48 5.31 -14.90
C HIS A 54 -9.19 3.82 -15.07
N PRO A 55 -9.57 3.21 -16.20
CA PRO A 55 -9.18 1.85 -16.51
C PRO A 55 -7.66 1.71 -16.50
N ILE A 56 -7.16 0.68 -15.80
CA ILE A 56 -5.73 0.39 -15.72
C ILE A 56 -5.37 -0.48 -16.92
N ARG A 57 -4.38 -0.04 -17.71
CA ARG A 57 -3.94 -0.76 -18.91
C ARG A 57 -3.43 -2.16 -18.59
N ALA A 58 -2.57 -2.26 -17.55
CA ALA A 58 -2.03 -3.53 -17.13
C ALA A 58 -1.76 -3.55 -15.61
N GLY A 59 -2.08 -4.68 -14.98
CA GLY A 59 -1.67 -5.02 -13.62
C GLY A 59 -0.67 -6.17 -13.65
N ILE A 60 0.40 -6.07 -12.86
CA ILE A 60 1.40 -7.14 -12.68
C ILE A 60 1.53 -7.46 -11.21
N ASP A 61 1.53 -8.75 -10.89
CA ASP A 61 1.87 -9.25 -9.55
C ASP A 61 2.62 -10.58 -9.66
N ASN A 62 3.45 -10.90 -8.67
CA ASN A 62 4.25 -12.13 -8.66
C ASN A 62 3.44 -13.34 -8.13
N GLU A 63 2.32 -13.13 -7.46
CA GLU A 63 1.50 -14.17 -6.87
C GLU A 63 0.30 -14.52 -7.77
N TRP A 64 0.32 -15.71 -8.38
CA TRP A 64 -0.74 -16.17 -9.28
C TRP A 64 -2.15 -16.10 -8.71
N ARG A 65 -2.31 -16.44 -7.43
CA ARG A 65 -3.64 -16.43 -6.79
C ARG A 65 -4.27 -15.05 -6.73
N VAL A 66 -3.48 -14.02 -6.43
CA VAL A 66 -4.01 -12.65 -6.36
C VAL A 66 -4.25 -12.10 -7.77
N VAL A 67 -3.42 -12.46 -8.75
CA VAL A 67 -3.64 -12.15 -10.17
C VAL A 67 -4.99 -12.68 -10.66
N GLN A 68 -5.35 -13.92 -10.29
CA GLN A 68 -6.65 -14.48 -10.63
C GLN A 68 -7.83 -13.70 -10.01
N GLU A 69 -7.66 -13.14 -8.82
CA GLU A 69 -8.67 -12.28 -8.21
C GLU A 69 -8.75 -10.91 -8.88
N ALA A 70 -7.60 -10.32 -9.21
CA ALA A 70 -7.54 -9.05 -9.93
C ALA A 70 -8.19 -9.13 -11.31
N ASN A 71 -8.00 -10.24 -12.02
CA ASN A 71 -8.60 -10.47 -13.35
C ASN A 71 -10.13 -10.57 -13.34
N LYS A 72 -10.76 -10.75 -12.18
CA LYS A 72 -12.21 -10.70 -12.02
C LYS A 72 -12.74 -9.27 -11.88
N ARG A 73 -11.85 -8.29 -11.73
CA ARG A 73 -12.22 -6.89 -11.54
C ARG A 73 -12.19 -6.14 -12.85
N THR A 74 -13.20 -5.32 -13.08
CA THR A 74 -13.38 -4.57 -14.33
C THR A 74 -12.45 -3.37 -14.49
N ALA A 75 -11.68 -3.02 -13.45
CA ALA A 75 -10.75 -1.90 -13.49
C ALA A 75 -9.54 -2.13 -14.40
N TYR A 76 -9.17 -3.39 -14.65
CA TYR A 76 -7.99 -3.76 -15.43
C TYR A 76 -8.37 -4.25 -16.81
N LEU A 77 -7.68 -3.76 -17.84
CA LEU A 77 -7.81 -4.31 -19.19
C LEU A 77 -7.02 -5.61 -19.34
N THR A 78 -5.90 -5.72 -18.65
CA THR A 78 -5.06 -6.93 -18.62
C THR A 78 -4.44 -7.09 -17.23
N VAL A 79 -4.40 -8.32 -16.73
CA VAL A 79 -3.65 -8.67 -15.52
C VAL A 79 -2.78 -9.87 -15.82
N ALA A 80 -1.52 -9.83 -15.43
CA ALA A 80 -0.59 -10.94 -15.65
C ALA A 80 0.27 -11.23 -14.43
N GLN A 81 0.67 -12.48 -14.29
CA GLN A 81 1.72 -12.84 -13.33
C GLN A 81 3.09 -12.45 -13.90
N GLY A 82 3.88 -11.74 -13.10
CA GLY A 82 5.22 -11.32 -13.49
C GLY A 82 6.04 -10.82 -12.32
N GLN A 83 7.33 -10.66 -12.57
CA GLN A 83 8.26 -10.09 -11.60
C GLN A 83 8.56 -8.64 -12.00
N GLY A 84 8.62 -7.72 -11.03
CA GLY A 84 8.95 -6.32 -11.28
C GLY A 84 10.29 -6.11 -11.99
N ALA A 85 11.26 -6.99 -11.73
CA ALA A 85 12.58 -6.94 -12.36
C ALA A 85 12.61 -7.39 -13.84
N ARG A 86 11.49 -7.90 -14.38
CA ARG A 86 11.36 -8.35 -15.77
C ARG A 86 9.93 -8.22 -16.26
N LEU A 87 9.54 -7.02 -16.58
CA LEU A 87 8.20 -6.69 -17.04
C LEU A 87 8.00 -7.12 -18.51
N PRO A 88 6.92 -7.82 -18.85
CA PRO A 88 6.70 -8.36 -20.20
C PRO A 88 6.10 -7.30 -21.16
N PHE A 89 6.65 -6.09 -21.14
CA PHE A 89 6.18 -4.96 -21.95
C PHE A 89 7.31 -4.36 -22.77
N ALA A 90 6.92 -3.71 -23.87
CA ALA A 90 7.84 -2.95 -24.70
C ALA A 90 8.43 -1.75 -23.92
N ASN A 91 9.58 -1.27 -24.36
CA ASN A 91 10.14 -0.03 -23.87
C ASN A 91 9.19 1.14 -24.15
N GLU A 92 9.16 2.11 -23.25
CA GLU A 92 8.42 3.36 -23.42
C GLU A 92 6.93 3.17 -23.76
N TYR A 93 6.30 2.13 -23.21
CA TYR A 93 4.91 1.83 -23.50
C TYR A 93 3.93 2.61 -22.61
N PHE A 94 4.22 2.76 -21.29
CA PHE A 94 3.30 3.35 -20.34
C PHE A 94 3.54 4.84 -20.14
N ALA A 95 2.47 5.63 -20.10
CA ALA A 95 2.50 7.05 -19.79
C ALA A 95 2.46 7.33 -18.28
N SER A 96 2.04 6.35 -17.49
CA SER A 96 2.13 6.42 -16.02
C SER A 96 2.25 5.04 -15.40
N ALA A 97 2.72 5.01 -14.14
CA ALA A 97 2.70 3.82 -13.30
C ALA A 97 2.32 4.15 -11.86
N VAL A 98 1.72 3.16 -11.20
CA VAL A 98 1.47 3.18 -9.76
C VAL A 98 2.05 1.94 -9.10
N SER A 99 2.44 2.06 -7.81
CA SER A 99 2.83 0.92 -6.99
C SER A 99 2.47 1.21 -5.53
N ASN A 100 1.45 0.55 -5.00
CA ASN A 100 0.93 0.88 -3.69
C ASN A 100 1.26 -0.17 -2.65
N SER A 101 2.17 0.12 -1.72
CA SER A 101 2.66 -0.79 -0.67
C SER A 101 3.15 -2.12 -1.26
N VAL A 102 4.13 -2.05 -2.14
CA VAL A 102 4.72 -3.20 -2.85
C VAL A 102 6.24 -3.15 -2.82
N LEU A 103 6.82 -1.99 -3.11
CA LEU A 103 8.27 -1.83 -3.30
C LEU A 103 9.06 -2.21 -2.04
N GLU A 104 8.49 -1.96 -0.86
CA GLU A 104 9.07 -2.35 0.42
C GLU A 104 9.18 -3.87 0.63
N HIS A 105 8.45 -4.65 -0.15
CA HIS A 105 8.44 -6.12 -0.06
C HIS A 105 9.41 -6.79 -1.06
N ILE A 106 10.02 -6.04 -1.97
CA ILE A 106 10.96 -6.57 -2.98
C ILE A 106 12.37 -6.53 -2.42
N PRO A 107 13.02 -7.67 -2.08
CA PRO A 107 14.33 -7.66 -1.42
C PRO A 107 15.42 -6.95 -2.23
N ASP A 108 15.49 -7.22 -3.53
CA ASP A 108 16.38 -6.54 -4.48
C ASP A 108 15.52 -5.68 -5.41
N ILE A 109 15.34 -4.41 -5.02
CA ILE A 109 14.42 -3.49 -5.68
C ILE A 109 15.03 -2.81 -6.91
N ASP A 110 16.35 -2.64 -6.95
CA ASP A 110 17.00 -1.85 -7.99
C ASP A 110 16.78 -2.40 -9.41
N PRO A 111 16.78 -3.73 -9.65
CA PRO A 111 16.36 -4.28 -10.94
C PRO A 111 14.91 -3.96 -11.31
N ALA A 112 14.00 -3.94 -10.30
CA ALA A 112 12.60 -3.63 -10.55
C ALA A 112 12.41 -2.16 -10.93
N LEU A 113 13.11 -1.23 -10.28
CA LEU A 113 13.08 0.19 -10.63
C LEU A 113 13.66 0.44 -12.03
N ARG A 114 14.78 -0.21 -12.39
CA ARG A 114 15.37 -0.10 -13.74
C ARG A 114 14.44 -0.62 -14.82
N ASP A 115 13.79 -1.76 -14.59
CA ASP A 115 12.89 -2.34 -15.59
C ASP A 115 11.58 -1.55 -15.68
N LEU A 116 11.12 -0.98 -14.58
CA LEU A 116 10.00 -0.03 -14.57
C LEU A 116 10.34 1.22 -15.40
N SER A 117 11.51 1.82 -15.20
CA SER A 117 11.98 2.95 -16.00
C SER A 117 12.02 2.62 -17.50
N ARG A 118 12.48 1.43 -17.86
CA ARG A 118 12.51 0.97 -19.26
C ARG A 118 11.14 0.97 -19.93
N VAL A 119 10.10 0.54 -19.24
CA VAL A 119 8.73 0.43 -19.82
C VAL A 119 7.95 1.73 -19.77
N LEU A 120 8.39 2.71 -18.99
CA LEU A 120 7.78 4.03 -18.91
C LEU A 120 8.31 4.94 -20.02
N GLN A 121 7.43 5.79 -20.55
CA GLN A 121 7.77 6.84 -21.49
C GLN A 121 8.64 7.91 -20.81
N SER A 122 9.44 8.63 -21.59
CA SER A 122 10.13 9.80 -21.07
C SER A 122 9.12 10.84 -20.57
N GLY A 123 9.32 11.32 -19.34
CA GLY A 123 8.40 12.24 -18.66
C GLY A 123 7.13 11.59 -18.10
N ALA A 124 7.04 10.25 -18.07
CA ALA A 124 5.92 9.54 -17.47
C ALA A 124 5.88 9.74 -15.95
N THR A 125 4.68 9.81 -15.38
CA THR A 125 4.47 9.91 -13.93
C THR A 125 4.54 8.54 -13.27
N PHE A 126 5.40 8.39 -12.26
CA PHE A 126 5.41 7.22 -11.38
C PHE A 126 5.04 7.63 -9.95
N ALA A 127 3.94 7.07 -9.42
CA ALA A 127 3.49 7.32 -8.05
C ALA A 127 3.51 6.04 -7.23
N PHE A 128 4.06 6.10 -6.02
CA PHE A 128 4.09 4.95 -5.12
C PHE A 128 3.97 5.34 -3.65
N CYS A 129 3.51 4.40 -2.83
CA CYS A 129 3.43 4.51 -1.38
C CYS A 129 4.25 3.40 -0.73
N VAL A 130 5.07 3.78 0.25
CA VAL A 130 5.94 2.87 1.02
C VAL A 130 6.02 3.31 2.49
N PRO A 131 6.37 2.42 3.44
CA PRO A 131 6.66 2.82 4.81
C PRO A 131 7.94 3.65 4.88
N SER A 132 7.94 4.69 5.72
CA SER A 132 9.11 5.52 5.97
C SER A 132 10.05 4.91 7.00
N GLU A 133 11.22 5.51 7.17
CA GLU A 133 12.19 5.22 8.23
C GLU A 133 11.61 5.37 9.66
N HIS A 134 10.50 6.09 9.78
CA HIS A 134 9.81 6.29 11.05
C HIS A 134 8.87 5.14 11.43
N PHE A 135 8.59 4.21 10.50
CA PHE A 135 7.61 3.14 10.67
C PHE A 135 7.78 2.38 11.99
N LEU A 136 8.99 1.88 12.26
CA LEU A 136 9.25 1.10 13.48
C LEU A 136 9.34 1.96 14.75
N SER A 137 9.85 3.18 14.65
CA SER A 137 10.00 4.10 15.80
C SER A 137 8.66 4.66 16.30
N PHE A 138 7.63 4.68 15.46
CA PHE A 138 6.30 5.15 15.83
C PHE A 138 5.42 4.07 16.47
N LEU A 139 5.83 2.80 16.47
CA LEU A 139 5.09 1.72 17.12
C LEU A 139 4.88 2.01 18.62
N SER A 140 3.65 1.83 19.09
CA SER A 140 3.27 2.18 20.46
C SER A 140 4.00 1.34 21.51
N VAL A 141 4.10 0.03 21.28
CA VAL A 141 4.79 -0.90 22.18
C VAL A 141 6.29 -0.56 22.25
N SER A 142 6.93 -0.32 21.12
CA SER A 142 8.34 0.09 21.08
C SER A 142 8.58 1.38 21.85
N ARG A 143 7.72 2.39 21.67
CA ARG A 143 7.81 3.68 22.37
C ARG A 143 7.66 3.54 23.90
N VAL A 144 6.71 2.73 24.35
CA VAL A 144 6.52 2.45 25.78
C VAL A 144 7.75 1.77 26.36
N LEU A 145 8.24 0.70 25.70
CA LEU A 145 9.42 -0.04 26.15
C LEU A 145 10.66 0.86 26.24
N ARG A 146 10.89 1.74 25.27
CA ARG A 146 12.00 2.72 25.31
C ARG A 146 11.83 3.70 26.46
N ARG A 147 10.60 4.19 26.72
CA ARG A 147 10.32 5.14 27.81
C ARG A 147 10.62 4.58 29.20
N ILE A 148 10.45 3.27 29.40
CA ILE A 148 10.75 2.60 30.68
C ILE A 148 12.16 1.96 30.72
N GLY A 149 13.03 2.33 29.77
CA GLY A 149 14.42 1.89 29.74
C GLY A 149 14.69 0.51 29.12
N LEU A 150 13.67 -0.18 28.61
CA LEU A 150 13.78 -1.53 28.03
C LEU A 150 14.10 -1.50 26.52
N SER A 151 15.14 -0.76 26.13
CA SER A 151 15.51 -0.54 24.72
C SER A 151 15.85 -1.83 23.94
N ALA A 152 16.42 -2.84 24.61
CA ALA A 152 16.71 -4.13 23.97
C ALA A 152 15.42 -4.86 23.59
N LEU A 153 14.40 -4.81 24.45
CA LEU A 153 13.10 -5.43 24.18
C LEU A 153 12.33 -4.65 23.10
N ALA A 154 12.45 -3.31 23.09
CA ALA A 154 11.90 -2.49 22.02
C ALA A 154 12.46 -2.91 20.65
N ARG A 155 13.78 -3.06 20.51
CA ARG A 155 14.41 -3.52 19.27
C ARG A 155 13.93 -4.90 18.83
N ARG A 156 13.79 -5.85 19.79
CA ARG A 156 13.24 -7.19 19.46
C ARG A 156 11.81 -7.12 18.95
N TYR A 157 10.99 -6.27 19.55
CA TYR A 157 9.62 -6.03 19.10
C TYR A 157 9.59 -5.39 17.70
N GLU A 158 10.42 -4.39 17.44
CA GLU A 158 10.56 -3.76 16.11
C GLU A 158 10.95 -4.79 15.03
N THR A 159 11.94 -5.64 15.34
CA THR A 159 12.36 -6.72 14.43
C THR A 159 11.22 -7.70 14.16
N PHE A 160 10.49 -8.11 15.21
CA PHE A 160 9.32 -8.98 15.06
C PHE A 160 8.22 -8.32 14.23
N PHE A 161 7.90 -7.06 14.49
CA PHE A 161 6.85 -6.36 13.74
C PHE A 161 7.24 -6.17 12.28
N ASN A 162 8.50 -5.84 12.01
CA ASN A 162 9.02 -5.75 10.65
C ASN A 162 8.96 -7.10 9.91
N TYR A 163 9.27 -8.19 10.61
CA TYR A 163 9.18 -9.55 10.06
C TYR A 163 7.75 -9.93 9.66
N ILE A 164 6.75 -9.67 10.53
CA ILE A 164 5.36 -9.96 10.20
C ILE A 164 4.79 -9.04 9.11
N SER A 165 5.30 -7.82 9.01
CA SER A 165 4.98 -6.87 7.95
C SER A 165 5.70 -7.18 6.64
N ARG A 166 6.74 -8.03 6.66
CA ARG A 166 7.56 -8.43 5.49
C ARG A 166 8.23 -7.25 4.79
N HIS A 167 8.60 -6.22 5.51
CA HIS A 167 9.28 -5.07 4.93
C HIS A 167 10.78 -5.32 4.84
N HIS A 168 11.34 -5.13 3.65
CA HIS A 168 12.77 -5.06 3.40
C HIS A 168 13.27 -3.62 3.37
N HIS A 169 12.40 -2.69 2.97
CA HIS A 169 12.70 -1.28 2.80
C HIS A 169 11.75 -0.41 3.61
N CYS A 170 12.27 0.19 4.70
CA CYS A 170 11.68 1.30 5.44
C CYS A 170 12.70 2.43 5.39
N ASP A 171 12.96 2.91 4.18
CA ASP A 171 14.08 3.79 3.88
C ASP A 171 13.68 5.26 4.00
N SER A 172 14.67 6.15 4.19
CA SER A 172 14.45 7.58 4.20
C SER A 172 14.21 8.12 2.79
N PRO A 173 13.64 9.34 2.65
CA PRO A 173 13.47 9.99 1.36
C PRO A 173 14.78 10.11 0.56
N GLU A 174 15.90 10.39 1.23
CA GLU A 174 17.21 10.50 0.58
C GLU A 174 17.68 9.16 0.00
N THR A 175 17.41 8.05 0.69
CA THR A 175 17.73 6.71 0.18
C THR A 175 16.85 6.37 -1.02
N TRP A 176 15.55 6.68 -0.95
CA TRP A 176 14.64 6.51 -2.08
C TRP A 176 15.05 7.38 -3.26
N GLN A 177 15.35 8.64 -3.03
CA GLN A 177 15.82 9.54 -4.09
C GLN A 177 17.04 8.99 -4.79
N HIS A 178 18.07 8.56 -4.04
CA HIS A 178 19.28 7.98 -4.62
C HIS A 178 19.01 6.74 -5.49
N ARG A 179 18.12 5.83 -5.05
CA ARG A 179 17.73 4.65 -5.85
C ARG A 179 16.99 5.03 -7.12
N LEU A 180 16.09 6.00 -7.02
CA LEU A 180 15.29 6.49 -8.14
C LEU A 180 16.16 7.21 -9.16
N ASP A 181 17.10 8.05 -8.72
CA ASP A 181 18.08 8.72 -9.59
C ASP A 181 18.89 7.71 -10.40
N ILE A 182 19.40 6.64 -9.77
CA ILE A 182 20.14 5.56 -10.44
C ILE A 182 19.27 4.83 -11.47
N ALA A 183 17.98 4.71 -11.23
CA ALA A 183 17.03 4.08 -12.15
C ALA A 183 16.53 5.02 -13.26
N GLY A 184 16.90 6.30 -13.22
CA GLY A 184 16.53 7.31 -14.22
C GLY A 184 15.23 8.04 -13.93
N PHE A 185 14.81 8.11 -12.66
CA PHE A 185 13.67 8.91 -12.22
C PHE A 185 14.11 10.17 -11.51
N ASP A 186 13.40 11.27 -11.74
CA ASP A 186 13.49 12.49 -10.97
C ASP A 186 12.36 12.55 -9.93
N VAL A 187 12.69 12.81 -8.65
CA VAL A 187 11.68 12.95 -7.60
C VAL A 187 11.11 14.36 -7.61
N GLU A 188 9.90 14.51 -8.10
CA GLU A 188 9.22 15.81 -8.15
C GLU A 188 8.67 16.22 -6.79
N ARG A 189 8.10 15.26 -6.05
CA ARG A 189 7.44 15.52 -4.77
C ARG A 189 7.38 14.27 -3.91
N TYR A 190 7.56 14.43 -2.60
CA TYR A 190 7.23 13.41 -1.61
C TYR A 190 6.63 14.06 -0.37
N TRP A 191 5.91 13.27 0.43
CA TRP A 191 5.37 13.69 1.72
C TRP A 191 5.15 12.49 2.63
N TYR A 192 5.23 12.73 3.92
CA TYR A 192 4.81 11.74 4.90
C TYR A 192 3.30 11.76 5.03
N TYR A 193 2.74 10.56 5.04
CA TYR A 193 1.30 10.41 5.20
C TYR A 193 0.95 9.45 6.29
N PHE A 194 0.21 9.26 7.04
CA PHE A 194 -0.08 8.28 8.09
C PHE A 194 0.56 8.68 9.42
N SER A 195 -0.20 9.45 10.20
CA SER A 195 0.26 9.98 11.47
C SER A 195 0.69 8.88 12.45
N PRO A 196 1.53 9.19 13.45
CA PRO A 196 1.90 8.23 14.49
C PRO A 196 0.72 7.56 15.18
N ARG A 197 -0.42 8.28 15.35
CA ARG A 197 -1.65 7.73 15.93
C ARG A 197 -2.34 6.75 14.98
N ALA A 198 -2.38 7.06 13.69
CA ALA A 198 -2.93 6.15 12.68
C ALA A 198 -2.09 4.89 12.57
N LEU A 199 -0.76 5.00 12.63
CA LEU A 199 0.15 3.86 12.64
C LEU A 199 -0.03 2.98 13.89
N GLN A 200 -0.25 3.58 15.05
CA GLN A 200 -0.55 2.82 16.28
C GLN A 200 -1.90 2.11 16.17
N ALA A 201 -2.90 2.72 15.54
CA ALA A 201 -4.16 2.04 15.26
C ALA A 201 -3.97 0.85 14.29
N LEU A 202 -3.09 0.97 13.30
CA LEU A 202 -2.70 -0.12 12.41
C LEU A 202 -1.95 -1.22 13.18
N GLU A 203 -0.99 -0.88 14.03
CA GLU A 203 -0.24 -1.80 14.89
C GLU A 203 -1.20 -2.68 15.72
N TRP A 204 -2.11 -2.05 16.47
CA TRP A 204 -3.11 -2.79 17.27
C TRP A 204 -4.12 -3.55 16.41
N GLY A 205 -4.43 -3.01 15.26
CA GLY A 205 -5.31 -3.66 14.29
C GLY A 205 -4.77 -5.00 13.79
N HIS A 206 -3.46 -5.19 13.71
CA HIS A 206 -2.85 -6.48 13.38
C HIS A 206 -3.20 -7.55 14.43
N TYR A 207 -3.15 -7.21 15.71
CA TYR A 207 -3.47 -8.14 16.79
C TYR A 207 -4.98 -8.37 16.93
N LEU A 208 -5.76 -7.30 16.87
CA LEU A 208 -7.23 -7.37 16.96
C LEU A 208 -7.87 -7.95 15.70
N GLY A 209 -7.15 -7.96 14.58
CA GLY A 209 -7.61 -8.51 13.30
C GLY A 209 -7.48 -10.04 13.16
N VAL A 210 -6.85 -10.72 14.12
CA VAL A 210 -6.68 -12.20 14.09
C VAL A 210 -8.01 -12.94 13.86
N PRO A 211 -9.14 -12.58 14.49
CA PRO A 211 -10.42 -13.21 14.19
C PRO A 211 -10.86 -13.10 12.72
N ALA A 212 -10.50 -11.99 12.06
CA ALA A 212 -10.81 -11.81 10.63
C ALA A 212 -10.01 -12.77 9.73
N LEU A 213 -8.79 -13.18 10.14
CA LEU A 213 -8.04 -14.22 9.45
C LEU A 213 -8.76 -15.57 9.49
N LEU A 214 -9.31 -15.94 10.64
CA LEU A 214 -10.11 -17.17 10.80
C LEU A 214 -11.37 -17.10 9.94
N ALA A 215 -12.09 -15.97 9.98
CA ALA A 215 -13.25 -15.75 9.13
C ALA A 215 -12.91 -15.91 7.64
N LYS A 216 -11.79 -15.32 7.19
CA LYS A 216 -11.29 -15.44 5.80
C LYS A 216 -10.95 -16.89 5.45
N ALA A 217 -10.31 -17.64 6.35
CA ALA A 217 -9.96 -19.04 6.11
C ALA A 217 -11.20 -19.91 5.88
N ILE A 218 -12.30 -19.64 6.61
CA ILE A 218 -13.54 -20.42 6.54
C ILE A 218 -14.45 -19.93 5.41
N THR A 219 -14.66 -18.61 5.31
CA THR A 219 -15.67 -18.01 4.41
C THR A 219 -15.11 -17.48 3.10
N ARG A 220 -13.79 -17.43 2.96
CA ARG A 220 -13.03 -16.74 1.90
C ARG A 220 -13.30 -15.24 1.83
N ARG A 221 -13.93 -14.67 2.84
CA ARG A 221 -14.22 -13.23 2.94
C ARG A 221 -13.56 -12.65 4.20
N TRP A 222 -12.98 -11.47 4.06
CA TRP A 222 -12.45 -10.74 5.21
C TRP A 222 -13.57 -10.22 6.12
N ILE A 223 -14.65 -9.75 5.50
CA ILE A 223 -15.83 -9.20 6.18
C ILE A 223 -17.02 -10.10 5.83
N VAL A 224 -17.56 -10.76 6.82
CA VAL A 224 -18.65 -11.73 6.63
C VAL A 224 -19.99 -11.01 6.38
N ALA A 225 -20.24 -9.91 7.11
CA ALA A 225 -21.47 -9.13 7.01
C ALA A 225 -21.13 -7.66 6.72
N PRO A 226 -20.92 -7.26 5.45
CA PRO A 226 -20.49 -5.91 5.06
C PRO A 226 -21.65 -4.90 5.01
N SER A 227 -22.57 -4.94 6.00
CA SER A 227 -23.66 -3.98 6.11
C SER A 227 -23.23 -2.73 6.87
N ASP A 228 -23.85 -1.60 6.54
CA ASP A 228 -23.58 -0.33 7.21
C ASP A 228 -23.89 -0.39 8.71
N ALA A 229 -24.92 -1.12 9.10
CA ALA A 229 -25.27 -1.31 10.50
C ALA A 229 -24.19 -2.08 11.27
N ASN A 230 -23.65 -3.17 10.70
CA ASN A 230 -22.59 -3.95 11.33
C ASN A 230 -21.26 -3.17 11.40
N LEU A 231 -20.96 -2.34 10.41
CA LEU A 231 -19.72 -1.57 10.34
C LEU A 231 -19.80 -0.21 11.03
N TRP A 232 -20.96 0.22 11.50
CA TRP A 232 -21.17 1.55 12.07
C TRP A 232 -20.17 1.90 13.19
N LEU A 233 -20.00 1.01 14.15
CA LEU A 233 -19.07 1.24 15.27
C LEU A 233 -17.62 1.25 14.79
N THR A 234 -17.25 0.32 13.92
CA THR A 234 -15.90 0.23 13.32
C THR A 234 -15.58 1.50 12.53
N ASP A 235 -16.50 1.94 11.67
CA ASP A 235 -16.36 3.17 10.91
C ASP A 235 -16.16 4.38 11.84
N LYS A 236 -17.01 4.53 12.86
CA LYS A 236 -16.92 5.64 13.82
C LYS A 236 -15.57 5.69 14.57
N ILE A 237 -15.00 4.53 14.90
CA ILE A 237 -13.70 4.45 15.58
C ILE A 237 -12.58 4.78 14.60
N VAL A 238 -12.56 4.15 13.43
CA VAL A 238 -11.45 4.25 12.47
C VAL A 238 -11.42 5.62 11.78
N ARG A 239 -12.58 6.20 11.51
CA ARG A 239 -12.71 7.52 10.88
C ARG A 239 -12.01 8.64 11.64
N ARG A 240 -11.86 8.53 12.95
CA ARG A 240 -11.12 9.49 13.77
C ARG A 240 -9.63 9.57 13.39
N TYR A 241 -9.08 8.50 12.82
CA TYR A 241 -7.70 8.45 12.34
C TYR A 241 -7.59 8.85 10.87
N PHE A 242 -8.65 8.62 10.10
CA PHE A 242 -8.71 9.00 8.69
C PHE A 242 -8.85 10.52 8.49
N GLU A 243 -9.55 11.20 9.39
CA GLU A 243 -9.77 12.65 9.35
C GLU A 243 -8.65 13.46 10.04
N LEU A 244 -7.61 12.80 10.56
CA LEU A 244 -6.47 13.52 11.14
C LEU A 244 -5.73 14.28 10.04
N PRO A 245 -5.34 15.56 10.33
CA PRO A 245 -4.49 16.29 9.42
C PRO A 245 -3.21 15.52 9.15
N LEU A 246 -2.78 15.53 7.89
CA LEU A 246 -1.54 14.90 7.49
C LEU A 246 -0.38 15.60 8.18
N PRO A 247 0.65 14.86 8.62
CA PRO A 247 1.88 15.47 9.10
C PRO A 247 2.47 16.34 7.97
N THR A 248 2.63 17.61 8.24
CA THR A 248 3.35 18.56 7.37
C THR A 248 4.84 18.39 7.55
#